data_fbe660b801afb93e69575d860ddf5dcb
#
_entry.id   fbe660b801afb93e69575d860ddf5dcb
#
_cell.length_a   1.000
_cell.length_b   1.000
_cell.length_c   1.000
_cell.angle_alpha   90.00
_cell.angle_beta   90.00
_cell.angle_gamma   90.00
#
_symmetry.space_group_name_H-M   'P 1'
#
loop_
_entity.id
_entity.type
_entity.pdbx_description
1 polymer ?
#
loop_
_entity_poly.entity_id
_entity_poly.type
_entity_poly.pdbx_seq_one_letter_code
_entity_poly.pdbx_strand_id
1 'polypeptide(L)' 'MILSDWELWACANETLKQHGEDAPFFAAQRADRLLREKDLDGLHNWLLILDRIEQLLAKPEGALH' A
#
# COMPACT_ATOMS: atom_id res chain seq x y z
N MET A 1 2.73 15.90 -0.41
CA MET A 1 2.16 15.75 0.93
C MET A 1 2.16 14.30 1.35
N ILE A 2 2.59 14.01 2.56
CA ILE A 2 2.64 12.64 3.07
C ILE A 2 1.36 12.35 3.84
N LEU A 3 0.77 11.21 3.55
CA LEU A 3 -0.46 10.80 4.21
C LEU A 3 -0.20 10.45 5.67
N SER A 4 -1.21 10.67 6.50
CA SER A 4 -1.12 10.27 7.90
C SER A 4 -1.23 8.75 8.01
N ASP A 5 -0.87 8.22 9.17
CA ASP A 5 -0.94 6.78 9.40
C ASP A 5 -2.36 6.25 9.15
N TRP A 6 -3.35 6.97 9.65
CA TRP A 6 -4.74 6.61 9.45
C TRP A 6 -5.10 6.51 7.97
N GLU A 7 -4.65 7.50 7.19
CA GLU A 7 -4.94 7.52 5.78
C GLU A 7 -4.24 6.39 5.04
N LEU A 8 -3.01 6.05 5.47
CA LEU A 8 -2.28 4.95 4.86
C LEU A 8 -3.02 3.64 5.05
N TRP A 9 -3.52 3.39 6.27
CA TRP A 9 -4.28 2.18 6.53
C TRP A 9 -5.58 2.16 5.73
N ALA A 10 -6.26 3.30 5.62
CA ALA A 10 -7.49 3.39 4.86
C ALA A 10 -7.24 3.08 3.38
N CYS A 11 -6.17 3.63 2.82
CA CYS A 11 -5.82 3.37 1.43
C CYS A 11 -5.44 1.92 1.22
N ALA A 12 -4.71 1.33 2.15
CA ALA A 12 -4.31 -0.07 2.03
C ALA A 12 -5.54 -0.98 2.06
N ASN A 13 -6.47 -0.72 2.97
CA ASN A 13 -7.69 -1.52 3.06
C ASN A 13 -8.52 -1.39 1.79
N GLU A 14 -8.64 -0.19 1.26
CA GLU A 14 -9.43 0.03 0.04
C GLU A 14 -8.78 -0.67 -1.15
N THR A 15 -7.45 -0.60 -1.25
CA THR A 15 -6.74 -1.24 -2.35
C THR A 15 -6.91 -2.76 -2.28
N LEU A 16 -6.83 -3.32 -1.07
CA LEU A 16 -7.07 -4.75 -0.89
C LEU A 16 -8.49 -5.14 -1.27
N LYS A 17 -9.43 -4.30 -0.90
CA LYS A 17 -10.84 -4.55 -1.19
C LYS A 17 -11.08 -4.61 -2.69
N GLN A 18 -10.41 -3.74 -3.45
CA GLN A 18 -10.59 -3.67 -4.88
C GLN A 18 -9.78 -4.69 -5.66
N HIS A 19 -8.60 -5.02 -5.19
CA HIS A 19 -7.65 -5.84 -5.94
C HIS A 19 -7.32 -7.19 -5.31
N GLY A 20 -7.75 -7.42 -4.08
CA GLY A 20 -7.49 -8.70 -3.43
C GLY A 20 -6.00 -9.01 -3.37
N GLU A 21 -5.65 -10.22 -3.76
CA GLU A 21 -4.26 -10.67 -3.71
C GLU A 21 -3.34 -9.92 -4.67
N ASP A 22 -3.93 -9.21 -5.64
CA ASP A 22 -3.13 -8.42 -6.58
C ASP A 22 -2.82 -7.03 -6.05
N ALA A 23 -3.30 -6.70 -4.86
CA ALA A 23 -3.11 -5.37 -4.30
C ALA A 23 -1.63 -4.97 -4.22
N PRO A 24 -0.70 -5.85 -3.75
CA PRO A 24 0.71 -5.45 -3.73
C PRO A 24 1.24 -5.12 -5.11
N PHE A 25 0.85 -5.88 -6.10
CA PHE A 25 1.29 -5.64 -7.47
C PHE A 25 0.73 -4.31 -7.98
N PHE A 26 -0.53 -4.03 -7.70
CA PHE A 26 -1.15 -2.77 -8.08
C PHE A 26 -0.41 -1.59 -7.43
N ALA A 27 -0.13 -1.69 -6.13
CA ALA A 27 0.56 -0.63 -5.42
C ALA A 27 1.97 -0.41 -5.96
N ALA A 28 2.67 -1.51 -6.27
CA ALA A 28 4.01 -1.42 -6.82
C ALA A 28 4.00 -0.75 -8.19
N GLN A 29 3.02 -1.07 -9.02
CA GLN A 29 2.90 -0.42 -10.32
C GLN A 29 2.62 1.06 -10.18
N ARG A 30 1.77 1.43 -9.22
CA ARG A 30 1.45 2.83 -8.99
C ARG A 30 2.70 3.58 -8.53
N ALA A 31 3.47 2.98 -7.62
CA ALA A 31 4.70 3.60 -7.15
C ALA A 31 5.68 3.79 -8.30
N ASP A 32 5.81 2.78 -9.16
CA ASP A 32 6.72 2.85 -10.29
C ASP A 32 6.33 3.98 -11.24
N ARG A 33 5.04 4.13 -11.49
CA ARG A 33 4.53 5.19 -12.34
C ARG A 33 4.85 6.57 -11.75
N LEU A 34 4.64 6.72 -10.44
CA LEU A 34 4.91 7.99 -9.78
C LEU A 34 6.39 8.32 -9.80
N LEU A 35 7.24 7.29 -9.70
CA LEU A 35 8.67 7.50 -9.81
C LEU A 35 9.03 8.04 -11.19
N ARG A 36 8.44 7.47 -12.24
CA ARG A 36 8.69 7.93 -13.60
C ARG A 36 8.20 9.35 -13.81
N GLU A 37 7.14 9.73 -13.11
CA GLU A 37 6.59 11.09 -13.20
C GLU A 37 7.31 12.06 -12.26
N LYS A 38 8.26 11.54 -11.48
CA LYS A 38 9.03 12.31 -10.51
C LYS A 38 8.16 12.92 -9.42
N ASP A 39 7.05 12.26 -9.13
CA ASP A 39 6.17 12.65 -8.04
C ASP A 39 6.63 11.93 -6.78
N LEU A 40 7.60 12.53 -6.09
CA LEU A 40 8.25 11.87 -4.97
C LEU A 40 7.34 11.71 -3.76
N ASP A 41 6.46 12.67 -3.50
CA ASP A 41 5.51 12.54 -2.41
C ASP A 41 4.54 11.40 -2.67
N GLY A 42 4.03 11.31 -3.90
CA GLY A 42 3.14 10.22 -4.27
C GLY A 42 3.84 8.88 -4.20
N LEU A 43 5.09 8.83 -4.66
CA LEU A 43 5.89 7.63 -4.59
C LEU A 43 6.04 7.18 -3.14
N HIS A 44 6.40 8.11 -2.26
CA HIS A 44 6.59 7.78 -0.85
C HIS A 44 5.29 7.24 -0.25
N ASN A 45 4.17 7.91 -0.55
CA ASN A 45 2.88 7.47 -0.04
C ASN A 45 2.54 6.05 -0.51
N TRP A 46 2.76 5.75 -1.78
CA TRP A 46 2.41 4.44 -2.31
C TRP A 46 3.34 3.33 -1.83
N LEU A 47 4.59 3.67 -1.54
CA LEU A 47 5.49 2.68 -0.93
C LEU A 47 5.04 2.35 0.49
N LEU A 48 4.56 3.35 1.23
CA LEU A 48 4.03 3.11 2.56
C LEU A 48 2.72 2.33 2.49
N ILE A 49 1.87 2.65 1.51
CA ILE A 49 0.63 1.91 1.31
C ILE A 49 0.93 0.45 0.98
N LEU A 50 1.93 0.22 0.13
CA LEU A 50 2.35 -1.14 -0.20
C LEU A 50 2.78 -1.89 1.05
N ASP A 51 3.55 -1.23 1.90
CA ASP A 51 3.99 -1.85 3.16
C ASP A 51 2.79 -2.24 4.01
N ARG A 52 1.80 -1.37 4.12
CA ARG A 52 0.60 -1.66 4.90
C ARG A 52 -0.20 -2.82 4.29
N ILE A 53 -0.28 -2.85 2.96
CA ILE A 53 -0.96 -3.94 2.26
C ILE A 53 -0.29 -5.26 2.59
N GLU A 54 1.03 -5.28 2.53
CA GLU A 54 1.78 -6.51 2.81
C GLU A 54 1.59 -6.95 4.25
N GLN A 55 1.51 -6.02 5.18
CA GLN A 55 1.25 -6.35 6.57
C GLN A 55 -0.13 -6.98 6.74
N LEU A 56 -1.12 -6.44 6.03
CA LEU A 56 -2.47 -6.97 6.11
C LEU A 56 -2.56 -8.38 5.51
N LEU A 57 -1.87 -8.62 4.41
CA LEU A 57 -1.88 -9.92 3.76
C LEU A 57 -1.05 -10.95 4.52
N ALA A 58 0.02 -10.49 5.14
CA ALA A 58 0.93 -11.39 5.85
C ALA A 58 0.46 -11.73 7.25
N LYS A 59 -0.68 -11.18 7.67
CA LYS A 59 -1.18 -11.42 9.00
C LYS A 59 -1.50 -12.90 9.16
N PRO A 60 -0.63 -13.67 9.78
CA PRO A 60 -0.81 -15.11 9.86
C PRO A 60 -1.72 -15.49 10.99
N GLU A 61 -2.30 -16.68 10.88
CA GLU A 61 -3.11 -17.24 11.93
C GLU A 61 -2.33 -17.32 13.22
N GLY A 62 -1.07 -17.71 13.10
CA GLY A 62 -0.23 -17.84 14.26
C GLY A 62 -0.04 -16.57 15.03
N ALA A 63 -0.19 -15.44 14.38
CA ALA A 63 -0.01 -14.16 15.04
C ALA A 63 -1.12 -13.88 16.05
N LEU A 64 -2.16 -14.67 16.00
CA LEU A 64 -3.30 -14.48 16.88
C LEU A 64 -3.15 -15.20 18.21
N HIS A 65 -2.11 -15.94 18.37
CA HIS A 65 -1.96 -16.77 19.56
C HIS A 65 -1.01 -16.24 20.56
#